data_df990b8a76a1650b2971a5a5e2df2689
#
_entry.id   df990b8a76a1650b2971a5a5e2df2689
#
_cell.length_a   1.000
_cell.length_b   1.000
_cell.length_c   1.000
_cell.angle_alpha   90.00
_cell.angle_beta   90.00
_cell.angle_gamma   90.00
#
_symmetry.space_group_name_H-M   'P 1'
#
loop_
_entity.id
_entity.type
_entity.pdbx_description
1 polymer ?
#
loop_
_entity_poly.entity_id
_entity_poly.type
_entity_poly.pdbx_seq_one_letter_code
_entity_poly.pdbx_strand_id
1 'polypeptide(L)'
;MAKVVYIMGKSSTGKDTAFKKLMEQKEIPFERIPLYTTRPIREGEHEGVEYHFTDEEGYQKLRDAGKIVEERTYNTVQGLWRYFTVMDQEMLSLPKNYLMIGTLESYMKTKEFIGEENLIPIYIELADVERLQRALNREKQQEVPQLEEMCRRFLADAKDFSEEKIQQAGITRRFSNDAIENCYQQIMEYLREVLAWT
;
A
#
# COMPACT_ATOMS: atom_id res chain seq x y z
N MET A 1 6.86 13.39 -16.02
CA MET A 1 7.40 12.30 -15.18
C MET A 1 6.26 11.62 -14.46
N ALA A 2 6.40 10.35 -14.12
CA ALA A 2 5.37 9.61 -13.38
C ALA A 2 5.06 10.26 -12.03
N LYS A 3 3.82 10.15 -11.59
CA LYS A 3 3.42 10.41 -10.20
C LYS A 3 2.96 9.12 -9.55
N VAL A 4 3.39 8.90 -8.33
CA VAL A 4 3.01 7.73 -7.54
C VAL A 4 2.13 8.19 -6.39
N VAL A 5 0.86 7.82 -6.44
CA VAL A 5 -0.09 8.03 -5.34
C VAL A 5 0.03 6.85 -4.38
N TYR A 6 0.37 7.12 -3.14
CA TYR A 6 0.62 6.09 -2.13
C TYR A 6 -0.42 6.13 -1.02
N ILE A 7 -1.29 5.11 -1.00
CA ILE A 7 -2.33 4.97 0.03
C ILE A 7 -1.78 4.21 1.23
N MET A 8 -1.94 4.79 2.41
CA MET A 8 -1.55 4.17 3.66
C MET A 8 -2.53 4.46 4.78
N GLY A 9 -2.43 3.71 5.84
CA GLY A 9 -3.26 3.85 7.03
C GLY A 9 -3.28 2.57 7.82
N LYS A 10 -3.67 2.66 9.07
CA LYS A 10 -3.81 1.52 9.99
C LYS A 10 -4.79 0.47 9.45
N SER A 11 -4.75 -0.75 9.95
CA SER A 11 -5.72 -1.81 9.61
C SER A 11 -7.15 -1.33 9.87
N SER A 12 -8.07 -1.74 9.01
CA SER A 12 -9.51 -1.41 9.10
C SER A 12 -9.89 0.07 8.94
N THR A 13 -8.97 0.93 8.47
CA THR A 13 -9.30 2.31 8.07
C THR A 13 -10.06 2.40 6.75
N GLY A 14 -10.16 1.31 5.97
CA GLY A 14 -10.82 1.30 4.65
C GLY A 14 -9.90 1.64 3.48
N LYS A 15 -8.56 1.67 3.67
CA LYS A 15 -7.59 1.96 2.60
C LYS A 15 -7.71 1.04 1.40
N ASP A 16 -7.99 -0.26 1.63
CA ASP A 16 -8.15 -1.25 0.55
C ASP A 16 -9.40 -0.94 -0.31
N THR A 17 -10.48 -0.49 0.33
CA THR A 17 -11.71 -0.05 -0.38
C THR A 17 -11.46 1.22 -1.18
N ALA A 18 -10.75 2.19 -0.61
CA ALA A 18 -10.36 3.41 -1.31
C ALA A 18 -9.44 3.11 -2.49
N PHE A 19 -8.45 2.24 -2.31
CA PHE A 19 -7.56 1.78 -3.39
C PHE A 19 -8.36 1.16 -4.54
N LYS A 20 -9.27 0.23 -4.26
CA LYS A 20 -10.11 -0.41 -5.27
C LYS A 20 -10.95 0.61 -6.04
N LYS A 21 -11.63 1.54 -5.34
CA LYS A 21 -12.42 2.61 -5.97
C LYS A 21 -11.56 3.51 -6.86
N LEU A 22 -10.34 3.86 -6.43
CA LEU A 22 -9.41 4.65 -7.23
C LEU A 22 -8.89 3.91 -8.47
N MET A 23 -8.71 2.60 -8.41
CA MET A 23 -8.35 1.78 -9.57
C MET A 23 -9.51 1.62 -10.57
N GLU A 24 -10.76 1.63 -10.12
CA GLU A 24 -11.95 1.42 -10.94
C GLU A 24 -12.46 2.70 -11.63
N GLN A 25 -12.15 3.87 -11.09
CA GLN A 25 -12.57 5.14 -11.66
C GLN A 25 -11.78 5.46 -12.96
N LYS A 26 -12.34 6.31 -13.86
CA LYS A 26 -11.80 6.58 -15.19
C LYS A 26 -11.31 8.02 -15.37
N GLU A 27 -11.53 8.87 -14.40
CA GLU A 27 -11.21 10.30 -14.48
C GLU A 27 -9.69 10.53 -14.42
N ILE A 28 -9.01 9.86 -13.49
CA ILE A 28 -7.57 9.87 -13.32
C ILE A 28 -7.08 8.43 -13.52
N PRO A 29 -6.58 8.07 -14.72
CA PRO A 29 -6.14 6.70 -14.95
C PRO A 29 -4.91 6.37 -14.09
N PHE A 30 -4.99 5.26 -13.37
CA PHE A 30 -3.89 4.73 -12.57
C PHE A 30 -3.44 3.37 -13.11
N GLU A 31 -2.13 3.15 -13.09
CA GLU A 31 -1.54 1.82 -13.22
C GLU A 31 -1.07 1.32 -11.84
N ARG A 32 -1.16 0.02 -11.61
CA ARG A 32 -0.68 -0.58 -10.37
C ARG A 32 0.84 -0.76 -10.43
N ILE A 33 1.55 -0.44 -9.35
CA ILE A 33 2.97 -0.80 -9.24
C ILE A 33 3.09 -2.31 -9.04
N PRO A 34 3.97 -2.98 -9.82
CA PRO A 34 4.18 -4.43 -9.69
C PRO A 34 4.67 -4.84 -8.30
N LEU A 35 3.96 -5.75 -7.68
CA LEU A 35 4.37 -6.42 -6.44
C LEU A 35 4.86 -7.83 -6.78
N TYR A 36 6.01 -8.20 -6.25
CA TYR A 36 6.67 -9.47 -6.49
C TYR A 36 6.72 -10.34 -5.25
N THR A 37 6.78 -11.65 -5.46
CA THR A 37 7.01 -12.61 -4.37
C THR A 37 7.80 -13.83 -4.84
N THR A 38 8.64 -14.36 -3.96
CA THR A 38 9.33 -15.65 -4.20
C THR A 38 8.54 -16.85 -3.68
N ARG A 39 7.40 -16.63 -3.01
CA ARG A 39 6.56 -17.76 -2.61
C ARG A 39 5.89 -18.38 -3.85
N PRO A 40 5.65 -19.69 -3.83
CA PRO A 40 4.85 -20.33 -4.87
C PRO A 40 3.45 -19.73 -5.02
N ILE A 41 2.97 -19.69 -6.26
CA ILE A 41 1.59 -19.32 -6.57
C ILE A 41 0.62 -20.29 -5.88
N ARG A 42 -0.48 -19.80 -5.35
CA ARG A 42 -1.52 -20.60 -4.71
C ARG A 42 -2.65 -20.90 -5.68
N GLU A 43 -3.44 -21.91 -5.33
CA GLU A 43 -4.68 -22.20 -6.08
C GLU A 43 -5.60 -20.96 -6.12
N GLY A 44 -6.07 -20.63 -7.31
CA GLY A 44 -6.92 -19.44 -7.54
C GLY A 44 -6.19 -18.13 -7.74
N GLU A 45 -4.86 -18.09 -7.59
CA GLU A 45 -4.04 -16.90 -7.91
C GLU A 45 -3.56 -16.94 -9.37
N HIS A 46 -3.30 -15.76 -9.94
CA HIS A 46 -2.84 -15.60 -11.32
C HIS A 46 -1.63 -14.68 -11.38
N GLU A 47 -0.66 -15.03 -12.24
CA GLU A 47 0.52 -14.21 -12.51
C GLU A 47 0.10 -12.78 -12.93
N GLY A 48 0.73 -11.78 -12.28
CA GLY A 48 0.48 -10.36 -12.56
C GLY A 48 -0.83 -9.80 -11.97
N VAL A 49 -1.66 -10.63 -11.32
CA VAL A 49 -2.91 -10.18 -10.67
C VAL A 49 -2.67 -9.91 -9.19
N GLU A 50 -2.34 -10.94 -8.41
CA GLU A 50 -2.00 -10.78 -7.00
C GLU A 50 -0.55 -10.31 -6.84
N TYR A 51 0.35 -11.01 -7.51
CA TYR A 51 1.79 -10.75 -7.54
C TYR A 51 2.38 -11.15 -8.90
N HIS A 52 3.57 -10.63 -9.18
CA HIS A 52 4.50 -11.26 -10.10
C HIS A 52 5.29 -12.32 -9.31
N PHE A 53 5.09 -13.59 -9.67
CA PHE A 53 5.75 -14.71 -8.99
C PHE A 53 7.13 -14.95 -9.60
N THR A 54 8.14 -15.02 -8.77
CA THR A 54 9.53 -15.27 -9.19
C THR A 54 10.20 -16.25 -8.21
N ASP A 55 11.43 -16.60 -8.48
CA ASP A 55 12.27 -17.38 -7.59
C ASP A 55 13.39 -16.54 -6.97
N GLU A 56 14.25 -17.14 -6.20
CA GLU A 56 15.39 -16.46 -5.55
C GLU A 56 16.38 -15.92 -6.59
N GLU A 57 16.56 -16.58 -7.74
CA GLU A 57 17.42 -16.12 -8.83
C GLU A 57 16.85 -14.85 -9.47
N GLY A 58 15.55 -14.83 -9.77
CA GLY A 58 14.85 -13.66 -10.31
C GLY A 58 14.86 -12.49 -9.32
N TYR A 59 14.64 -12.76 -8.03
CA TYR A 59 14.78 -11.75 -6.98
C TYR A 59 16.19 -11.17 -6.97
N GLN A 60 17.25 -12.01 -6.99
CA GLN A 60 18.61 -11.53 -6.94
C GLN A 60 18.97 -10.67 -8.17
N LYS A 61 18.51 -11.04 -9.37
CA LYS A 61 18.68 -10.21 -10.58
C LYS A 61 18.05 -8.82 -10.45
N LEU A 62 16.84 -8.73 -9.90
CA LEU A 62 16.17 -7.46 -9.68
C LEU A 62 16.85 -6.61 -8.61
N ARG A 63 17.36 -7.26 -7.56
CA ARG A 63 18.14 -6.61 -6.50
C ARG A 63 19.46 -6.04 -7.03
N ASP A 64 20.23 -6.84 -7.76
CA ASP A 64 21.51 -6.42 -8.32
C ASP A 64 21.35 -5.31 -9.37
N ALA A 65 20.19 -5.27 -10.05
CA ALA A 65 19.82 -4.19 -10.96
C ALA A 65 19.33 -2.92 -10.25
N GLY A 66 19.23 -2.91 -8.89
CA GLY A 66 18.78 -1.75 -8.12
C GLY A 66 17.30 -1.40 -8.31
N LYS A 67 16.46 -2.38 -8.71
CA LYS A 67 15.04 -2.16 -9.00
C LYS A 67 14.11 -2.43 -7.82
N ILE A 68 14.62 -2.98 -6.72
CA ILE A 68 13.82 -3.29 -5.52
C ILE A 68 13.75 -2.06 -4.63
N VAL A 69 12.55 -1.53 -4.46
CA VAL A 69 12.26 -0.33 -3.64
C VAL A 69 12.17 -0.69 -2.17
N GLU A 70 11.46 -1.78 -1.87
CA GLU A 70 11.29 -2.28 -0.51
C GLU A 70 11.11 -3.80 -0.53
N GLU A 71 11.50 -4.45 0.54
CA GLU A 71 11.30 -5.88 0.71
C GLU A 71 10.90 -6.24 2.13
N ARG A 72 10.15 -7.33 2.24
CA ARG A 72 9.80 -8.01 3.49
C ARG A 72 10.04 -9.49 3.34
N THR A 73 10.69 -10.07 4.31
CA THR A 73 11.11 -11.47 4.28
C THR A 73 10.49 -12.23 5.43
N TYR A 74 9.98 -13.41 5.14
CA TYR A 74 9.35 -14.30 6.12
C TYR A 74 10.00 -15.69 6.07
N ASN A 75 10.47 -16.15 7.23
CA ASN A 75 10.88 -17.55 7.41
C ASN A 75 9.63 -18.39 7.62
N THR A 76 9.37 -19.29 6.71
CA THR A 76 8.23 -20.21 6.78
C THR A 76 8.69 -21.66 6.83
N VAL A 77 7.78 -22.56 7.17
CA VAL A 77 8.06 -24.03 7.14
C VAL A 77 8.38 -24.53 5.71
N GLN A 78 8.03 -23.76 4.68
CA GLN A 78 8.31 -24.07 3.28
C GLN A 78 9.55 -23.33 2.74
N GLY A 79 10.28 -22.62 3.61
CA GLY A 79 11.47 -21.85 3.26
C GLY A 79 11.29 -20.35 3.40
N LEU A 80 12.25 -19.61 2.84
CA LEU A 80 12.28 -18.16 2.89
C LEU A 80 11.38 -17.57 1.80
N TRP A 81 10.38 -16.81 2.20
CA TRP A 81 9.52 -16.09 1.26
C TRP A 81 9.79 -14.60 1.33
N ARG A 82 9.97 -13.99 0.16
CA ARG A 82 10.15 -12.56 -0.01
C ARG A 82 8.93 -11.95 -0.68
N TYR A 83 8.57 -10.74 -0.25
CA TYR A 83 7.59 -9.88 -0.88
C TYR A 83 8.26 -8.54 -1.11
N PHE A 84 8.24 -8.04 -2.33
CA PHE A 84 8.98 -6.84 -2.67
C PHE A 84 8.31 -6.04 -3.79
N THR A 85 8.59 -4.75 -3.82
CA THR A 85 8.09 -3.82 -4.82
C THR A 85 9.21 -3.53 -5.82
N VAL A 86 8.88 -3.62 -7.10
CA VAL A 86 9.82 -3.33 -8.19
C VAL A 86 9.43 -2.05 -8.90
N MET A 87 10.38 -1.14 -9.03
CA MET A 87 10.30 0.05 -9.87
C MET A 87 11.62 0.24 -10.61
N ASP A 88 11.57 0.87 -11.76
CA ASP A 88 12.76 1.28 -12.49
C ASP A 88 12.62 2.68 -13.10
N GLN A 89 13.72 3.22 -13.58
CA GLN A 89 13.77 4.56 -14.17
C GLN A 89 12.92 4.67 -15.44
N GLU A 90 12.73 3.57 -16.17
CA GLU A 90 11.89 3.54 -17.36
C GLU A 90 10.42 3.79 -16.98
N MET A 91 9.91 3.07 -15.96
CA MET A 91 8.56 3.30 -15.42
C MET A 91 8.39 4.77 -14.98
N LEU A 92 9.36 5.30 -14.23
CA LEU A 92 9.30 6.64 -13.66
C LEU A 92 9.41 7.75 -14.73
N SER A 93 9.99 7.47 -15.90
CA SER A 93 10.07 8.39 -17.01
C SER A 93 8.76 8.55 -17.79
N LEU A 94 7.86 7.58 -17.69
CA LEU A 94 6.59 7.62 -18.40
C LEU A 94 5.64 8.69 -17.82
N PRO A 95 4.84 9.37 -18.64
CA PRO A 95 3.84 10.34 -18.18
C PRO A 95 2.57 9.59 -17.69
N LYS A 96 2.71 8.82 -16.61
CA LYS A 96 1.65 7.98 -16.06
C LYS A 96 1.49 8.21 -14.57
N ASN A 97 0.29 7.96 -14.06
CA ASN A 97 0.02 7.94 -12.64
C ASN A 97 -0.01 6.50 -12.15
N TYR A 98 0.75 6.21 -11.12
CA TYR A 98 0.76 4.91 -10.47
C TYR A 98 0.05 4.98 -9.12
N LEU A 99 -0.58 3.87 -8.73
CA LEU A 99 -1.22 3.74 -7.44
C LEU A 99 -0.58 2.62 -6.64
N MET A 100 -0.19 2.94 -5.42
CA MET A 100 0.35 1.99 -4.44
C MET A 100 -0.48 1.96 -3.17
N ILE A 101 -0.38 0.86 -2.44
CA ILE A 101 -0.96 0.70 -1.11
C ILE A 101 0.05 -0.01 -0.21
N GLY A 102 0.25 0.48 1.01
CA GLY A 102 1.21 -0.15 1.92
C GLY A 102 1.22 0.44 3.33
N THR A 103 2.34 0.22 4.01
CA THR A 103 2.62 0.72 5.37
C THR A 103 3.35 2.06 5.31
N LEU A 104 3.46 2.74 6.46
CA LEU A 104 4.25 3.97 6.58
C LEU A 104 5.75 3.72 6.32
N GLU A 105 6.28 2.57 6.77
CA GLU A 105 7.67 2.18 6.51
C GLU A 105 7.93 2.01 5.02
N SER A 106 7.03 1.30 4.31
CA SER A 106 7.16 1.11 2.86
C SER A 106 7.01 2.44 2.09
N TYR A 107 6.14 3.35 2.55
CA TYR A 107 6.04 4.72 2.02
C TYR A 107 7.38 5.47 2.14
N MET A 108 8.03 5.42 3.30
CA MET A 108 9.32 6.10 3.51
C MET A 108 10.42 5.55 2.58
N LYS A 109 10.50 4.24 2.41
CA LYS A 109 11.44 3.61 1.46
C LYS A 109 11.14 4.01 0.02
N THR A 110 9.86 4.08 -0.35
CA THR A 110 9.44 4.54 -1.68
C THR A 110 9.83 6.02 -1.88
N LYS A 111 9.61 6.87 -0.87
CA LYS A 111 9.98 8.28 -0.89
C LYS A 111 11.49 8.48 -1.11
N GLU A 112 12.31 7.68 -0.44
CA GLU A 112 13.77 7.69 -0.61
C GLU A 112 14.18 7.25 -2.02
N PHE A 113 13.47 6.30 -2.61
CA PHE A 113 13.80 5.75 -3.92
C PHE A 113 13.41 6.66 -5.09
N ILE A 114 12.20 7.27 -5.09
CA ILE A 114 11.68 8.04 -6.23
C ILE A 114 11.72 9.56 -6.04
N GLY A 115 12.06 10.04 -4.85
CA GLY A 115 11.98 11.46 -4.47
C GLY A 115 10.59 11.89 -4.01
N GLU A 116 10.59 12.90 -3.13
CA GLU A 116 9.34 13.41 -2.53
C GLU A 116 8.43 14.08 -3.57
N GLU A 117 9.02 14.73 -4.55
CA GLU A 117 8.30 15.45 -5.60
C GLU A 117 7.47 14.54 -6.51
N ASN A 118 7.81 13.24 -6.57
CA ASN A 118 7.11 12.24 -7.39
C ASN A 118 6.09 11.41 -6.59
N LEU A 119 6.04 11.57 -5.26
CA LEU A 119 5.24 10.76 -4.36
C LEU A 119 4.14 11.57 -3.70
N ILE A 120 2.88 11.18 -3.89
CA ILE A 120 1.69 11.82 -3.33
C ILE A 120 1.12 10.95 -2.22
N PRO A 121 1.27 11.32 -0.95
CA PRO A 121 0.74 10.53 0.17
C PRO A 121 -0.76 10.70 0.34
N ILE A 122 -1.46 9.59 0.49
CA ILE A 122 -2.87 9.51 0.92
C ILE A 122 -2.91 8.75 2.24
N TYR A 123 -2.91 9.47 3.35
CA TYR A 123 -3.03 8.86 4.67
C TYR A 123 -4.49 8.83 5.11
N ILE A 124 -5.06 7.62 5.18
CA ILE A 124 -6.44 7.41 5.62
C ILE A 124 -6.44 7.06 7.10
N GLU A 125 -7.15 7.85 7.88
CA GLU A 125 -7.32 7.65 9.31
C GLU A 125 -8.77 7.35 9.69
N LEU A 126 -8.93 6.74 10.85
CA LEU A 126 -10.20 6.47 11.50
C LEU A 126 -9.95 6.29 12.99
N ALA A 127 -10.87 6.73 13.82
CA ALA A 127 -10.81 6.56 15.26
C ALA A 127 -10.58 5.08 15.65
N ASP A 128 -9.71 4.84 16.62
CA ASP A 128 -9.30 3.48 16.99
C ASP A 128 -10.49 2.59 17.45
N VAL A 129 -11.51 3.18 18.08
CA VAL A 129 -12.74 2.47 18.46
C VAL A 129 -13.47 1.95 17.23
N GLU A 130 -13.65 2.81 16.22
CA GLU A 130 -14.33 2.44 14.97
C GLU A 130 -13.52 1.40 14.18
N ARG A 131 -12.19 1.55 14.15
CA ARG A 131 -11.30 0.56 13.52
C ARG A 131 -11.43 -0.81 14.17
N LEU A 132 -11.41 -0.86 15.50
CA LEU A 132 -11.53 -2.10 16.26
C LEU A 132 -12.90 -2.76 16.02
N GLN A 133 -13.98 -1.96 16.01
CA GLN A 133 -15.31 -2.46 15.71
C GLN A 133 -15.41 -3.04 14.29
N ARG A 134 -14.83 -2.34 13.29
CA ARG A 134 -14.79 -2.85 11.90
C ARG A 134 -13.98 -4.14 11.80
N ALA A 135 -12.84 -4.21 12.49
CA ALA A 135 -12.00 -5.41 12.52
C ALA A 135 -12.77 -6.59 13.15
N LEU A 136 -13.38 -6.38 14.31
CA LEU A 136 -14.16 -7.41 15.00
C LEU A 136 -15.36 -7.90 14.16
N ASN A 137 -16.08 -6.99 13.50
CA ASN A 137 -17.19 -7.35 12.62
C ASN A 137 -16.73 -8.20 11.43
N ARG A 138 -15.57 -7.92 10.87
CA ARG A 138 -14.97 -8.71 9.80
C ARG A 138 -14.58 -10.11 10.29
N GLU A 139 -13.95 -10.23 11.45
CA GLU A 139 -13.56 -11.52 12.03
C GLU A 139 -14.79 -12.40 12.35
N LYS A 140 -15.90 -11.80 12.80
CA LYS A 140 -17.17 -12.54 13.05
C LYS A 140 -17.77 -13.16 11.79
N GLN A 141 -17.41 -12.69 10.60
CA GLN A 141 -17.91 -13.22 9.32
C GLN A 141 -17.05 -14.35 8.76
N GLN A 142 -15.89 -14.63 9.37
CA GLN A 142 -15.00 -15.71 8.94
C GLN A 142 -15.41 -17.03 9.58
N GLU A 143 -15.20 -18.14 8.86
CA GLU A 143 -15.42 -19.48 9.41
C GLU A 143 -14.57 -19.74 10.66
N VAL A 144 -13.34 -19.26 10.67
CA VAL A 144 -12.41 -19.35 11.81
C VAL A 144 -11.89 -17.94 12.13
N PRO A 145 -12.50 -17.24 13.10
CA PRO A 145 -12.05 -15.91 13.52
C PRO A 145 -10.62 -15.92 14.06
N GLN A 146 -9.78 -15.01 13.58
CA GLN A 146 -8.36 -14.87 13.96
C GLN A 146 -8.17 -13.71 14.95
N LEU A 147 -8.81 -13.78 16.11
CA LEU A 147 -8.89 -12.67 17.08
C LEU A 147 -7.51 -12.28 17.64
N GLU A 148 -6.63 -13.23 17.91
CA GLU A 148 -5.29 -12.94 18.40
C GLU A 148 -4.47 -12.17 17.36
N GLU A 149 -4.52 -12.59 16.10
CA GLU A 149 -3.86 -11.91 15.01
C GLU A 149 -4.46 -10.52 14.76
N MET A 150 -5.77 -10.37 14.86
CA MET A 150 -6.45 -9.07 14.80
C MET A 150 -5.91 -8.12 15.87
N CYS A 151 -5.85 -8.58 17.13
CA CYS A 151 -5.33 -7.78 18.25
C CYS A 151 -3.83 -7.44 18.07
N ARG A 152 -3.03 -8.43 17.66
CA ARG A 152 -1.61 -8.22 17.37
C ARG A 152 -1.40 -7.12 16.32
N ARG A 153 -2.17 -7.17 15.22
CA ARG A 153 -2.11 -6.16 14.15
C ARG A 153 -2.55 -4.79 14.63
N PHE A 154 -3.61 -4.73 15.43
CA PHE A 154 -4.09 -3.46 16.01
C PHE A 154 -3.01 -2.77 16.86
N LEU A 155 -2.30 -3.54 17.69
CA LEU A 155 -1.21 -3.02 18.52
C LEU A 155 0.04 -2.66 17.70
N ALA A 156 0.36 -3.43 16.67
CA ALA A 156 1.44 -3.11 15.74
C ALA A 156 1.17 -1.79 15.00
N ASP A 157 -0.04 -1.61 14.49
CA ASP A 157 -0.46 -0.36 13.84
C ASP A 157 -0.27 0.88 14.73
N ALA A 158 -0.52 0.76 16.03
CA ALA A 158 -0.34 1.87 16.97
C ALA A 158 1.12 2.35 17.07
N LYS A 159 2.08 1.42 16.90
CA LYS A 159 3.52 1.72 16.88
C LYS A 159 3.98 2.19 15.49
N ASP A 160 3.47 1.55 14.43
CA ASP A 160 3.91 1.79 13.07
C ASP A 160 3.38 3.11 12.52
N PHE A 161 2.20 3.54 12.97
CA PHE A 161 1.57 4.82 12.67
C PHE A 161 1.46 5.71 13.91
N SER A 162 2.52 5.78 14.72
CA SER A 162 2.56 6.76 15.81
C SER A 162 2.58 8.18 15.24
N GLU A 163 2.04 9.14 15.97
CA GLU A 163 1.99 10.54 15.54
C GLU A 163 3.38 11.08 15.19
N GLU A 164 4.39 10.70 15.97
CA GLU A 164 5.78 11.05 15.73
C GLU A 164 6.27 10.55 14.35
N LYS A 165 6.02 9.28 14.02
CA LYS A 165 6.42 8.71 12.73
C LYS A 165 5.67 9.33 11.56
N ILE A 166 4.39 9.64 11.72
CA ILE A 166 3.58 10.33 10.71
C ILE A 166 4.17 11.71 10.41
N GLN A 167 4.55 12.46 11.44
CA GLN A 167 5.20 13.77 11.31
C GLN A 167 6.59 13.65 10.66
N GLN A 168 7.41 12.68 11.07
CA GLN A 168 8.72 12.40 10.46
C GLN A 168 8.60 12.04 8.98
N ALA A 169 7.53 11.36 8.57
CA ALA A 169 7.24 11.06 7.18
C ALA A 169 6.82 12.28 6.34
N GLY A 170 6.56 13.43 6.98
CA GLY A 170 6.10 14.65 6.31
C GLY A 170 4.63 14.61 5.90
N ILE A 171 3.83 13.74 6.51
CA ILE A 171 2.41 13.61 6.18
C ILE A 171 1.63 14.70 6.92
N THR A 172 1.20 15.71 6.17
CA THR A 172 0.44 16.85 6.69
C THR A 172 -1.06 16.73 6.43
N ARG A 173 -1.44 16.09 5.31
CA ARG A 173 -2.86 15.91 4.95
C ARG A 173 -3.34 14.51 5.34
N ARG A 174 -4.51 14.47 5.98
CA ARG A 174 -5.15 13.25 6.48
C ARG A 174 -6.58 13.20 5.96
N PHE A 175 -7.04 11.99 5.66
CA PHE A 175 -8.38 11.73 5.14
C PHE A 175 -9.14 10.87 6.14
N SER A 176 -10.14 11.47 6.83
CA SER A 176 -10.98 10.72 7.77
C SER A 176 -11.97 9.83 7.03
N ASN A 177 -12.03 8.55 7.40
CA ASN A 177 -12.96 7.60 6.81
C ASN A 177 -14.10 7.22 7.75
N ASP A 178 -14.82 8.20 8.25
CA ASP A 178 -16.07 7.98 8.97
C ASP A 178 -17.15 7.43 8.02
N ALA A 179 -17.16 7.94 6.78
CA ALA A 179 -17.95 7.42 5.67
C ALA A 179 -17.07 7.32 4.42
N ILE A 180 -17.01 6.12 3.82
CA ILE A 180 -16.11 5.84 2.69
C ILE A 180 -16.35 6.75 1.48
N GLU A 181 -17.60 7.12 1.20
CA GLU A 181 -17.92 7.98 0.06
C GLU A 181 -17.37 9.40 0.25
N ASN A 182 -17.49 9.95 1.46
CA ASN A 182 -16.96 11.26 1.78
C ASN A 182 -15.43 11.27 1.75
N CYS A 183 -14.80 10.25 2.33
CA CYS A 183 -13.35 10.08 2.28
C CYS A 183 -12.86 9.98 0.82
N TYR A 184 -13.53 9.19 0.00
CA TYR A 184 -13.20 9.03 -1.41
C TYR A 184 -13.33 10.35 -2.18
N GLN A 185 -14.40 11.13 -1.96
CA GLN A 185 -14.57 12.44 -2.62
C GLN A 185 -13.46 13.42 -2.23
N GLN A 186 -13.10 13.50 -0.96
CA GLN A 186 -11.98 14.34 -0.51
C GLN A 186 -10.64 13.92 -1.13
N ILE A 187 -10.40 12.61 -1.27
CA ILE A 187 -9.21 12.09 -1.95
C ILE A 187 -9.23 12.51 -3.43
N MET A 188 -10.35 12.34 -4.12
CA MET A 188 -10.47 12.72 -5.54
C MET A 188 -10.27 14.23 -5.76
N GLU A 189 -10.86 15.08 -4.91
CA GLU A 189 -10.65 16.53 -4.96
C GLU A 189 -9.16 16.87 -4.81
N TYR A 190 -8.50 16.28 -3.82
CA TYR A 190 -7.07 16.47 -3.62
C TYR A 190 -6.23 15.98 -4.81
N LEU A 191 -6.54 14.83 -5.39
CA LEU A 191 -5.82 14.29 -6.54
C LEU A 191 -6.01 15.16 -7.78
N ARG A 192 -7.20 15.72 -8.01
CA ARG A 192 -7.43 16.71 -9.09
C ARG A 192 -6.54 17.95 -8.91
N GLU A 193 -6.44 18.44 -7.68
CA GLU A 193 -5.59 19.58 -7.36
C GLU A 193 -4.12 19.31 -7.64
N VAL A 194 -3.56 18.22 -7.07
CA VAL A 194 -2.11 17.96 -7.14
C VAL A 194 -1.63 17.36 -8.47
N LEU A 195 -2.51 16.69 -9.22
CA LEU A 195 -2.18 16.11 -10.53
C LEU A 195 -2.50 17.06 -11.70
N ALA A 196 -3.30 18.10 -11.50
CA ALA A 196 -3.58 19.09 -12.55
C ALA A 196 -2.37 20.02 -12.85
N TRP A 197 -1.37 20.08 -11.97
CA TRP A 197 -0.17 20.91 -12.08
C TRP A 197 1.03 20.19 -12.73
N THR A 198 0.83 18.99 -13.24
CA THR A 198 1.85 18.17 -13.89
C THR A 198 1.55 17.92 -15.35
#